data_96b575fa9971ecfde336adb7e7145006
#
_entry.id   96b575fa9971ecfde336adb7e7145006
#
_cell.length_a   1.000
_cell.length_b   1.000
_cell.length_c   1.000
_cell.angle_alpha   90.00
_cell.angle_beta   90.00
_cell.angle_gamma   90.00
#
_symmetry.space_group_name_H-M   'P 1'
#
loop_
_entity.id
_entity.type
_entity.pdbx_description
1 polymer ?
#
loop_
_entity_poly.entity_id
_entity_poly.type
_entity_poly.pdbx_seq_one_letter_code
_entity_poly.pdbx_strand_id
1 'polypeptide(L)'
;MSQKTPEDNRMVKELLETIADLSAYGLISKSDLARAKVIGEAPPVYAPDRVVKIRTGIAKMSQAVFAAWLNVSVSTVQKWESPTANKHPSGAAAKLLQMVEVNGIESLMV
;
A
#
# COMPACT_ATOMS: atom_id res chain seq x y z
N MET A 1 6.81 -2.61 -16.01
CA MET A 1 6.27 -3.22 -14.78
C MET A 1 7.02 -4.51 -14.51
N SER A 2 7.69 -4.61 -13.39
CA SER A 2 8.44 -5.81 -13.06
C SER A 2 7.47 -6.90 -12.59
N GLN A 3 7.63 -8.10 -13.10
CA GLN A 3 6.91 -9.26 -12.63
C GLN A 3 7.80 -10.01 -11.64
N LYS A 4 7.19 -10.51 -10.57
CA LYS A 4 7.91 -11.35 -9.63
C LYS A 4 8.24 -12.68 -10.28
N THR A 5 9.46 -13.15 -10.08
CA THR A 5 9.86 -14.49 -10.52
C THR A 5 9.23 -15.53 -9.59
N PRO A 6 9.14 -16.81 -9.99
CA PRO A 6 8.70 -17.88 -9.09
C PRO A 6 9.54 -17.99 -7.82
N GLU A 7 10.86 -17.70 -7.90
CA GLU A 7 11.74 -17.69 -6.74
C GLU A 7 11.38 -16.58 -5.77
N ASP A 8 11.13 -15.36 -6.28
CA ASP A 8 10.72 -14.22 -5.46
C ASP A 8 9.42 -14.51 -4.73
N ASN A 9 8.44 -15.10 -5.42
CA ASN A 9 7.17 -15.47 -4.84
C ASN A 9 7.32 -16.53 -3.74
N ARG A 10 8.21 -17.49 -3.94
CA ARG A 10 8.47 -18.53 -2.94
C ARG A 10 9.15 -17.96 -1.71
N MET A 11 10.14 -17.07 -1.90
CA MET A 11 10.83 -16.42 -0.79
C MET A 11 9.86 -15.62 0.08
N VAL A 12 8.98 -14.83 -0.55
CA VAL A 12 7.98 -14.05 0.16
C VAL A 12 7.02 -14.97 0.92
N LYS A 13 6.57 -16.04 0.28
CA LYS A 13 5.67 -17.01 0.90
C LYS A 13 6.31 -17.66 2.14
N GLU A 14 7.56 -18.10 2.01
CA GLU A 14 8.30 -18.72 3.12
C GLU A 14 8.51 -17.74 4.26
N LEU A 15 8.83 -16.48 3.94
CA LEU A 15 8.96 -15.42 4.93
C LEU A 15 7.66 -15.21 5.71
N LEU A 16 6.53 -15.13 5.00
CA LEU A 16 5.23 -14.93 5.62
C LEU A 16 4.82 -16.12 6.50
N GLU A 17 5.12 -17.34 6.07
CA GLU A 17 4.89 -18.54 6.86
C GLU A 17 5.70 -18.51 8.17
N THR A 18 6.97 -18.12 8.10
CA THR A 18 7.83 -17.99 9.27
C THR A 18 7.29 -16.94 10.24
N ILE A 19 6.87 -15.78 9.71
CA ILE A 19 6.30 -14.69 10.51
C ILE A 19 5.00 -15.15 11.18
N ALA A 20 4.15 -15.87 10.46
CA ALA A 20 2.92 -16.41 11.01
C ALA A 20 3.19 -17.40 12.15
N ASP A 21 4.19 -18.26 12.00
CA ASP A 21 4.61 -19.18 13.06
C ASP A 21 5.11 -18.44 14.30
N LEU A 22 5.93 -17.40 14.12
CA LEU A 22 6.42 -16.57 15.21
C LEU A 22 5.26 -15.88 15.94
N SER A 23 4.26 -15.42 15.20
CA SER A 23 3.07 -14.82 15.79
C SER A 23 2.26 -15.83 16.58
N ALA A 24 2.13 -17.06 16.10
CA ALA A 24 1.42 -18.13 16.79
C ALA A 24 2.08 -18.48 18.14
N TYR A 25 3.41 -18.34 18.24
CA TYR A 25 4.15 -18.55 19.48
C TYR A 25 4.23 -17.29 20.35
N GLY A 26 3.56 -16.20 19.96
CA GLY A 26 3.56 -14.95 20.72
C GLY A 26 4.84 -14.13 20.60
N LEU A 27 5.69 -14.43 19.60
CA LEU A 27 6.98 -13.74 19.41
C LEU A 27 6.83 -12.48 18.56
N ILE A 28 5.71 -12.32 17.85
CA ILE A 28 5.39 -11.12 17.06
C ILE A 28 3.96 -10.72 17.36
N SER A 29 3.70 -9.41 17.46
CA SER A 29 2.35 -8.91 17.66
C SER A 29 1.48 -9.09 16.42
N LYS A 30 0.15 -9.05 16.61
CA LYS A 30 -0.80 -9.10 15.48
C LYS A 30 -0.60 -7.93 14.52
N SER A 31 -0.26 -6.74 15.04
CA SER A 31 -0.01 -5.57 14.21
C SER A 31 1.26 -5.73 13.37
N ASP A 32 2.32 -6.31 13.93
CA ASP A 32 3.54 -6.59 13.18
C ASP A 32 3.30 -7.66 12.11
N LEU A 33 2.48 -8.66 12.41
CA LEU A 33 2.09 -9.67 11.43
C LEU A 33 1.34 -9.03 10.25
N ALA A 34 0.41 -8.13 10.54
CA ALA A 34 -0.35 -7.42 9.49
C ALA A 34 0.57 -6.59 8.60
N ARG A 35 1.55 -5.89 9.19
CA ARG A 35 2.55 -5.11 8.43
C ARG A 35 3.39 -6.01 7.53
N ALA A 36 3.81 -7.16 8.04
CA ALA A 36 4.61 -8.10 7.26
C ALA A 36 3.83 -8.68 6.07
N LYS A 37 2.56 -8.98 6.27
CA LYS A 37 1.69 -9.48 5.20
C LYS A 37 1.57 -8.49 4.04
N VAL A 38 1.44 -7.19 4.33
CA VAL A 38 1.34 -6.16 3.31
C VAL A 38 2.56 -6.15 2.39
N ILE A 39 3.75 -6.44 2.92
CA ILE A 39 4.97 -6.49 2.11
C ILE A 39 4.87 -7.53 1.00
N GLY A 40 4.25 -8.67 1.27
CA GLY A 40 4.15 -9.78 0.32
C GLY A 40 2.91 -9.79 -0.55
N GLU A 41 1.91 -8.97 -0.23
CA GLU A 41 0.64 -8.97 -0.95
C GLU A 41 0.64 -7.93 -2.06
N ALA A 42 0.12 -8.31 -3.24
CA ALA A 42 -0.07 -7.35 -4.32
C ALA A 42 -1.12 -6.32 -3.92
N PRO A 43 -0.92 -5.02 -4.21
CA PRO A 43 -1.94 -4.02 -3.91
C PRO A 43 -3.19 -4.24 -4.78
N PRO A 44 -4.38 -3.90 -4.25
CA PRO A 44 -5.60 -3.94 -5.05
C PRO A 44 -5.60 -2.85 -6.11
N VAL A 45 -6.54 -2.93 -7.04
CA VAL A 45 -6.82 -1.84 -7.95
C VAL A 45 -7.67 -0.81 -7.20
N TYR A 46 -7.14 0.41 -7.04
CA TYR A 46 -7.82 1.45 -6.27
C TYR A 46 -8.79 2.22 -7.15
N ALA A 47 -10.09 2.10 -6.84
CA ALA A 47 -11.13 2.91 -7.48
C ALA A 47 -10.98 4.38 -7.06
N PRO A 48 -11.47 5.34 -7.87
CA PRO A 48 -11.33 6.78 -7.57
C PRO A 48 -11.83 7.18 -6.18
N ASP A 49 -12.98 6.70 -5.77
CA ASP A 49 -13.55 7.00 -4.44
C ASP A 49 -12.67 6.47 -3.30
N ARG A 50 -12.02 5.32 -3.50
CA ARG A 50 -11.14 4.74 -2.49
C ARG A 50 -9.86 5.57 -2.34
N VAL A 51 -9.31 6.08 -3.45
CA VAL A 51 -8.16 7.00 -3.41
C VAL A 51 -8.51 8.25 -2.61
N VAL A 52 -9.68 8.84 -2.87
CA VAL A 52 -10.15 10.02 -2.11
C VAL A 52 -10.28 9.71 -0.62
N LYS A 53 -10.84 8.57 -0.27
CA LYS A 53 -10.99 8.17 1.14
C LYS A 53 -9.65 8.00 1.84
N ILE A 54 -8.68 7.39 1.17
CA ILE A 54 -7.34 7.22 1.73
C ILE A 54 -6.71 8.59 1.95
N ARG A 55 -6.77 9.46 0.93
CA ARG A 55 -6.16 10.78 0.99
C ARG A 55 -6.79 11.66 2.08
N THR A 56 -8.12 11.71 2.14
CA THR A 56 -8.83 12.62 3.05
C THR A 56 -9.06 12.04 4.43
N GLY A 57 -9.33 10.73 4.52
CA GLY A 57 -9.72 10.08 5.76
C GLY A 57 -8.55 9.53 6.57
N ILE A 58 -7.52 9.02 5.90
CA ILE A 58 -6.37 8.40 6.57
C ILE A 58 -5.17 9.33 6.53
N ALA A 59 -4.74 9.75 5.34
CA ALA A 59 -3.58 10.63 5.18
C ALA A 59 -3.89 12.08 5.58
N LYS A 60 -5.13 12.51 5.43
CA LYS A 60 -5.58 13.87 5.74
C LYS A 60 -4.74 14.94 5.02
N MET A 61 -4.55 14.73 3.73
CA MET A 61 -3.73 15.59 2.88
C MET A 61 -4.55 16.20 1.75
N SER A 62 -4.15 17.40 1.31
CA SER A 62 -4.63 17.96 0.04
C SER A 62 -4.10 17.13 -1.13
N GLN A 63 -4.67 17.32 -2.32
CA GLN A 63 -4.15 16.65 -3.53
C GLN A 63 -2.69 17.01 -3.79
N ALA A 64 -2.31 18.27 -3.59
CA ALA A 64 -0.95 18.72 -3.83
C ALA A 64 0.05 18.08 -2.86
N VAL A 65 -0.28 18.03 -1.57
CA VAL A 65 0.57 17.41 -0.55
C VAL A 65 0.66 15.90 -0.77
N PHE A 66 -0.46 15.27 -1.07
CA PHE A 66 -0.51 13.83 -1.34
C PHE A 66 0.34 13.46 -2.56
N ALA A 67 0.25 14.25 -3.63
CA ALA A 67 1.07 14.06 -4.83
C ALA A 67 2.56 14.18 -4.50
N ALA A 68 2.93 15.21 -3.77
CA ALA A 68 4.32 15.42 -3.37
C ALA A 68 4.83 14.26 -2.50
N TRP A 69 4.02 13.79 -1.58
CA TRP A 69 4.35 12.66 -0.70
C TRP A 69 4.56 11.37 -1.49
N LEU A 70 3.73 11.14 -2.51
CA LEU A 70 3.84 9.95 -3.38
C LEU A 70 4.85 10.13 -4.51
N ASN A 71 5.45 11.31 -4.64
CA ASN A 71 6.38 11.64 -5.72
C ASN A 71 5.75 11.51 -7.11
N VAL A 72 4.54 12.01 -7.23
CA VAL A 72 3.82 12.08 -8.51
C VAL A 72 3.31 13.50 -8.73
N SER A 73 2.81 13.81 -9.93
CA SER A 73 2.23 15.13 -10.19
C SER A 73 0.83 15.24 -9.60
N VAL A 74 0.39 16.46 -9.29
CA VAL A 74 -0.98 16.73 -8.87
C VAL A 74 -1.97 16.26 -9.93
N SER A 75 -1.64 16.46 -11.20
CA SER A 75 -2.44 15.99 -12.34
C SER A 75 -2.67 14.46 -12.26
N THR A 76 -1.66 13.71 -11.87
CA THR A 76 -1.77 12.27 -11.71
C THR A 76 -2.77 11.90 -10.59
N VAL A 77 -2.68 12.57 -9.44
CA VAL A 77 -3.64 12.35 -8.34
C VAL A 77 -5.06 12.69 -8.78
N GLN A 78 -5.23 13.81 -9.49
CA GLN A 78 -6.53 14.21 -10.01
C GLN A 78 -7.12 13.17 -10.96
N LYS A 79 -6.30 12.57 -11.80
CA LYS A 79 -6.74 11.49 -12.71
C LYS A 79 -7.14 10.23 -11.92
N TRP A 80 -6.41 9.87 -10.88
CA TRP A 80 -6.77 8.72 -10.06
C TRP A 80 -8.12 8.92 -9.36
N GLU A 81 -8.46 10.15 -9.01
CA GLU A 81 -9.71 10.49 -8.32
C GLU A 81 -10.86 10.78 -9.27
N SER A 82 -10.62 10.82 -10.57
CA SER A 82 -11.64 11.10 -11.59
C SER A 82 -12.31 9.80 -12.04
N PRO A 83 -13.65 9.69 -11.91
CA PRO A 83 -14.36 8.49 -12.36
C PRO A 83 -14.27 8.24 -13.88
N THR A 84 -13.94 9.28 -14.66
CA THR A 84 -13.93 9.20 -16.12
C THR A 84 -12.54 9.04 -16.70
N ALA A 85 -11.49 9.30 -15.95
CA ALA A 85 -10.12 9.28 -16.47
C ALA A 85 -9.58 7.88 -16.73
N ASN A 86 -10.16 6.87 -16.10
CA ASN A 86 -9.74 5.47 -16.19
C ASN A 86 -8.24 5.29 -15.90
N LYS A 87 -7.75 6.02 -14.89
CA LYS A 87 -6.37 5.93 -14.41
C LYS A 87 -6.36 5.52 -12.95
N HIS A 88 -5.48 4.59 -12.61
CA HIS A 88 -5.38 4.04 -11.28
C HIS A 88 -3.94 4.07 -10.79
N PRO A 89 -3.73 4.21 -9.48
CA PRO A 89 -2.39 4.02 -8.92
C PRO A 89 -1.85 2.65 -9.30
N SER A 90 -0.56 2.60 -9.61
CA SER A 90 0.12 1.36 -9.97
C SER A 90 1.53 1.36 -9.40
N GLY A 91 2.19 0.20 -9.41
CA GLY A 91 3.56 0.07 -8.96
C GLY A 91 3.76 0.54 -7.52
N ALA A 92 4.81 1.34 -7.31
CA ALA A 92 5.17 1.84 -5.98
C ALA A 92 4.07 2.69 -5.34
N ALA A 93 3.36 3.50 -6.13
CA ALA A 93 2.27 4.32 -5.61
C ALA A 93 1.14 3.46 -5.03
N ALA A 94 0.73 2.42 -5.75
CA ALA A 94 -0.30 1.50 -5.27
C ALA A 94 0.15 0.78 -3.99
N LYS A 95 1.43 0.40 -3.91
CA LYS A 95 1.98 -0.25 -2.72
C LYS A 95 1.97 0.69 -1.52
N LEU A 96 2.36 1.95 -1.71
CA LEU A 96 2.31 2.95 -0.65
C LEU A 96 0.87 3.17 -0.15
N LEU A 97 -0.10 3.22 -1.05
CA LEU A 97 -1.50 3.35 -0.67
C LEU A 97 -1.98 2.15 0.15
N GLN A 98 -1.58 0.95 -0.23
CA GLN A 98 -1.90 -0.26 0.51
C GLN A 98 -1.33 -0.20 1.93
N MET A 99 -0.08 0.21 2.09
CA MET A 99 0.56 0.34 3.38
C MET A 99 -0.11 1.39 4.26
N VAL A 100 -0.49 2.53 3.68
CA VAL A 100 -1.22 3.58 4.39
C VAL A 100 -2.60 3.09 4.84
N GLU A 101 -3.31 2.40 3.96
CA GLU A 101 -4.65 1.89 4.26
C GLU A 101 -4.63 0.88 5.41
N VAL A 102 -3.63 0.01 5.44
CA VAL A 102 -3.53 -1.05 6.45
C VAL A 102 -2.95 -0.54 7.77
N ASN A 103 -1.91 0.29 7.71
CA ASN A 103 -1.10 0.66 8.88
C ASN A 103 -1.24 2.13 9.30
N GLY A 104 -1.93 2.95 8.50
CA GLY A 104 -1.96 4.39 8.71
C GLY A 104 -0.68 5.06 8.21
N ILE A 105 -0.74 6.39 8.04
CA ILE A 105 0.36 7.13 7.43
C ILE A 105 1.58 7.25 8.36
N GLU A 106 1.37 7.25 9.66
CA GLU A 106 2.43 7.42 10.65
C GLU A 106 3.46 6.30 10.58
N SER A 107 3.05 5.11 10.16
CA SER A 107 3.96 3.98 10.00
C SER A 107 5.03 4.21 8.92
N LEU A 108 4.81 5.17 8.03
CA LEU A 108 5.71 5.50 6.92
C LEU A 108 6.47 6.81 7.16
N MET A 109 6.19 7.51 8.25
CA MET A 109 6.77 8.82 8.56
C MET A 109 7.76 8.71 9.72
N VAL A 110 8.68 7.80 9.61
CA VAL A 110 9.68 7.57 10.66
C VAL A 110 10.94 8.38 10.37
#